data_6894243eed58e2ab3817ddbb28ccb293
#
_entry.id   6894243eed58e2ab3817ddbb28ccb293
#
_cell.length_a   1.000
_cell.length_b   1.000
_cell.length_c   1.000
_cell.angle_alpha   90.00
_cell.angle_beta   90.00
_cell.angle_gamma   90.00
#
_symmetry.space_group_name_H-M   'P 1'
#
loop_
_entity.id
_entity.type
_entity.pdbx_description
1 polymer ?
#
loop_
_entity_poly.entity_id
_entity_poly.type
_entity_poly.pdbx_seq_one_letter_code
_entity_poly.pdbx_strand_id
1 'polypeptide(L)'
;MVEPVAFGFNEETAANNYFQQRTVAAGETVQACALKEFRGMVDKLRANGIEVIAVQDTPIPHTPDSIFPNNWVSFHDDGTVVLYPMFAENRRAERRADILQRIESEGFSIRRKVDYTGFEEENRFLEGTGGIILDRVNRYAYAALSQRVDEALLGRFCKEQNFIPVSFHAYQTVNGQRLPIYHTNVMMCVATDYAVVCLDSIDDVEEREQVCHVLRQTGKEIIAISEEQMHH
;
A
#
# COMPACT_ATOMS: atom_id res chain seq x y z
N MET A 1 -4.62 -0.45 -12.81
CA MET A 1 -4.21 -1.71 -12.16
C MET A 1 -3.16 -2.38 -13.03
N VAL A 2 -2.23 -3.18 -12.47
CA VAL A 2 -1.23 -3.94 -13.23
C VAL A 2 -1.63 -5.41 -13.25
N GLU A 3 -1.86 -5.97 -14.46
CA GLU A 3 -2.21 -7.38 -14.63
C GLU A 3 -0.94 -8.25 -14.51
N PRO A 4 -0.89 -9.19 -13.55
CA PRO A 4 0.32 -9.93 -13.27
C PRO A 4 0.65 -10.96 -14.36
N VAL A 5 1.95 -11.07 -14.70
CA VAL A 5 2.47 -12.09 -15.64
C VAL A 5 3.42 -13.09 -14.98
N ALA A 6 3.94 -12.73 -13.80
CA ALA A 6 4.93 -13.53 -13.08
C ALA A 6 4.71 -13.45 -11.55
N PHE A 7 3.43 -13.44 -11.11
CA PHE A 7 3.08 -13.41 -9.69
C PHE A 7 3.57 -14.65 -8.97
N GLY A 8 4.17 -14.45 -7.80
CA GLY A 8 4.70 -15.53 -7.00
C GLY A 8 5.22 -15.07 -5.65
N PHE A 9 5.80 -16.00 -4.91
CA PHE A 9 6.44 -15.69 -3.63
C PHE A 9 7.65 -14.77 -3.86
N ASN A 10 7.72 -13.66 -3.13
CA ASN A 10 8.81 -12.71 -3.23
C ASN A 10 9.79 -12.90 -2.06
N GLU A 11 10.96 -13.47 -2.35
CA GLU A 11 11.99 -13.75 -1.35
C GLU A 11 12.51 -12.48 -0.66
N GLU A 12 12.61 -11.36 -1.39
CA GLU A 12 13.12 -10.12 -0.82
C GLU A 12 12.15 -9.48 0.16
N THR A 13 10.83 -9.64 -0.06
CA THR A 13 9.80 -9.11 0.83
C THR A 13 9.45 -10.06 1.96
N ALA A 14 9.77 -11.34 1.86
CA ALA A 14 9.47 -12.36 2.86
C ALA A 14 10.12 -12.10 4.24
N ALA A 15 11.21 -11.33 4.27
CA ALA A 15 11.91 -11.00 5.51
C ALA A 15 11.05 -10.25 6.54
N ASN A 16 10.03 -9.51 6.11
CA ASN A 16 9.13 -8.73 6.97
C ASN A 16 7.65 -8.81 6.58
N ASN A 17 7.30 -9.47 5.47
CA ASN A 17 5.91 -9.71 5.05
C ASN A 17 5.46 -11.11 5.51
N TYR A 18 4.91 -11.20 6.71
CA TYR A 18 4.42 -12.45 7.30
C TYR A 18 3.05 -12.90 6.77
N PHE A 19 2.38 -12.10 5.94
CA PHE A 19 1.16 -12.49 5.23
C PHE A 19 1.44 -13.35 4.00
N GLN A 20 2.68 -13.34 3.51
CA GLN A 20 3.11 -14.16 2.40
C GLN A 20 3.27 -15.63 2.80
N GLN A 21 2.66 -16.54 2.06
CA GLN A 21 2.80 -17.98 2.29
C GLN A 21 3.35 -18.65 1.04
N ARG A 22 4.28 -19.61 1.23
CA ARG A 22 4.70 -20.51 0.15
C ARG A 22 3.59 -21.52 -0.08
N THR A 23 2.87 -21.37 -1.19
CA THR A 23 1.84 -22.33 -1.58
C THR A 23 2.41 -23.36 -2.54
N VAL A 24 2.31 -24.63 -2.19
CA VAL A 24 2.51 -25.73 -3.13
C VAL A 24 1.16 -26.04 -3.76
N ALA A 25 0.83 -25.35 -4.85
CA ALA A 25 -0.43 -25.57 -5.54
C ALA A 25 -0.34 -26.90 -6.32
N ALA A 26 -1.20 -27.84 -5.98
CA ALA A 26 -1.39 -29.06 -6.76
C ALA A 26 -2.39 -28.76 -7.90
N GLY A 27 -1.90 -28.70 -9.15
CA GLY A 27 -2.72 -28.63 -10.35
C GLY A 27 -2.73 -27.29 -11.09
N GLU A 28 -3.11 -26.18 -10.46
CA GLU A 28 -3.07 -24.84 -11.07
C GLU A 28 -1.88 -24.04 -10.52
N THR A 29 -1.19 -23.28 -11.37
CA THR A 29 -0.06 -22.47 -10.92
C THR A 29 -0.53 -21.27 -10.12
N VAL A 30 0.29 -20.80 -9.17
CA VAL A 30 0.00 -19.57 -8.38
C VAL A 30 -0.28 -18.38 -9.31
N GLN A 31 0.49 -18.26 -10.40
CA GLN A 31 0.28 -17.23 -11.42
C GLN A 31 -1.11 -17.33 -12.08
N ALA A 32 -1.56 -18.54 -12.42
CA ALA A 32 -2.88 -18.72 -13.06
C ALA A 32 -4.02 -18.36 -12.11
N CYS A 33 -3.91 -18.71 -10.83
CA CYS A 33 -4.87 -18.32 -9.80
C CYS A 33 -4.90 -16.80 -9.63
N ALA A 34 -3.74 -16.16 -9.49
CA ALA A 34 -3.64 -14.71 -9.34
C ALA A 34 -4.25 -13.95 -10.54
N LEU A 35 -3.98 -14.42 -11.75
CA LEU A 35 -4.53 -13.84 -12.97
C LEU A 35 -6.06 -13.97 -13.02
N LYS A 36 -6.60 -15.13 -12.62
CA LYS A 36 -8.05 -15.38 -12.57
C LYS A 36 -8.73 -14.47 -11.54
N GLU A 37 -8.15 -14.31 -10.35
CA GLU A 37 -8.66 -13.42 -9.31
C GLU A 37 -8.58 -11.96 -9.73
N PHE A 38 -7.47 -11.53 -10.31
CA PHE A 38 -7.29 -10.20 -10.87
C PHE A 38 -8.37 -9.86 -11.89
N ARG A 39 -8.58 -10.72 -12.87
CA ARG A 39 -9.61 -10.52 -13.91
C ARG A 39 -11.01 -10.51 -13.34
N GLY A 40 -11.32 -11.42 -12.41
CA GLY A 40 -12.59 -11.44 -11.70
C GLY A 40 -12.86 -10.17 -10.90
N MET A 41 -11.83 -9.56 -10.29
CA MET A 41 -11.94 -8.27 -9.62
C MET A 41 -12.19 -7.13 -10.62
N VAL A 42 -11.44 -7.08 -11.72
CA VAL A 42 -11.62 -6.08 -12.79
C VAL A 42 -13.04 -6.13 -13.34
N ASP A 43 -13.57 -7.33 -13.62
CA ASP A 43 -14.91 -7.52 -14.13
C ASP A 43 -15.99 -7.03 -13.15
N LYS A 44 -15.82 -7.31 -11.86
CA LYS A 44 -16.71 -6.83 -10.81
C LYS A 44 -16.71 -5.31 -10.69
N LEU A 45 -15.53 -4.67 -10.76
CA LEU A 45 -15.41 -3.22 -10.73
C LEU A 45 -16.12 -2.58 -11.92
N ARG A 46 -15.88 -3.10 -13.14
CA ARG A 46 -16.51 -2.62 -14.37
C ARG A 46 -18.02 -2.81 -14.36
N ALA A 47 -18.50 -3.95 -13.86
CA ALA A 47 -19.95 -4.21 -13.73
C ALA A 47 -20.64 -3.23 -12.76
N ASN A 48 -19.89 -2.60 -11.84
CA ASN A 48 -20.37 -1.57 -10.93
C ASN A 48 -20.06 -0.14 -11.41
N GLY A 49 -19.77 0.05 -12.71
CA GLY A 49 -19.57 1.36 -13.32
C GLY A 49 -18.22 2.01 -13.02
N ILE A 50 -17.25 1.26 -12.49
CA ILE A 50 -15.91 1.77 -12.23
C ILE A 50 -15.05 1.55 -13.47
N GLU A 51 -14.50 2.63 -14.02
CA GLU A 51 -13.52 2.53 -15.10
C GLU A 51 -12.22 1.93 -14.58
N VAL A 52 -11.72 0.89 -15.26
CA VAL A 52 -10.48 0.21 -14.89
C VAL A 52 -9.52 0.19 -16.07
N ILE A 53 -8.43 0.92 -15.94
CA ILE A 53 -7.27 0.86 -16.85
C ILE A 53 -6.38 -0.27 -16.35
N ALA A 54 -6.38 -1.40 -17.04
CA ALA A 54 -5.50 -2.52 -16.77
C ALA A 54 -4.31 -2.48 -17.75
N VAL A 55 -3.10 -2.47 -17.19
CA VAL A 55 -1.84 -2.54 -17.95
C VAL A 55 -1.19 -3.87 -17.66
N GLN A 56 -0.83 -4.62 -18.69
CA GLN A 56 -0.15 -5.88 -18.52
C GLN A 56 1.29 -5.66 -18.02
N ASP A 57 1.71 -6.44 -17.05
CA ASP A 57 3.10 -6.47 -16.61
C ASP A 57 4.02 -7.10 -17.65
N THR A 58 5.33 -7.08 -17.38
CA THR A 58 6.36 -7.68 -18.22
C THR A 58 7.03 -8.85 -17.50
N PRO A 59 7.39 -9.93 -18.21
CA PRO A 59 8.07 -11.06 -17.57
C PRO A 59 9.52 -10.77 -17.19
N ILE A 60 10.10 -9.72 -17.76
CA ILE A 60 11.48 -9.26 -17.52
C ILE A 60 11.49 -7.72 -17.40
N PRO A 61 12.05 -7.17 -16.31
CA PRO A 61 12.58 -7.87 -15.13
C PRO A 61 11.49 -8.64 -14.36
N HIS A 62 11.86 -9.64 -13.55
CA HIS A 62 10.92 -10.39 -12.73
C HIS A 62 10.45 -9.54 -11.53
N THR A 63 9.18 -9.21 -11.51
CA THR A 63 8.53 -8.35 -10.50
C THR A 63 7.31 -9.07 -9.90
N PRO A 64 7.51 -10.00 -8.94
CA PRO A 64 6.42 -10.86 -8.44
C PRO A 64 5.29 -10.09 -7.75
N ASP A 65 5.54 -8.87 -7.24
CA ASP A 65 4.59 -8.01 -6.54
C ASP A 65 4.02 -6.86 -7.41
N SER A 66 4.24 -6.88 -8.73
CA SER A 66 3.81 -5.81 -9.65
C SER A 66 2.31 -5.49 -9.62
N ILE A 67 1.50 -6.44 -9.13
CA ILE A 67 0.05 -6.28 -8.93
C ILE A 67 -0.30 -5.17 -7.92
N PHE A 68 0.69 -4.71 -7.11
CA PHE A 68 0.53 -3.69 -6.08
C PHE A 68 1.19 -2.34 -6.44
N PRO A 69 0.79 -1.67 -7.56
CA PRO A 69 1.43 -0.43 -8.00
C PRO A 69 1.28 0.72 -7.00
N ASN A 70 0.29 0.64 -6.10
CA ASN A 70 0.07 1.62 -5.03
C ASN A 70 1.26 1.77 -4.07
N ASN A 71 2.20 0.83 -4.08
CA ASN A 71 3.40 0.92 -3.24
C ASN A 71 4.48 1.84 -3.86
N TRP A 72 4.58 1.94 -5.18
CA TRP A 72 5.59 2.76 -5.82
C TRP A 72 5.06 4.07 -6.42
N VAL A 73 3.73 4.23 -6.58
CA VAL A 73 3.11 5.43 -7.16
C VAL A 73 1.81 5.80 -6.49
N SER A 74 1.56 7.10 -6.34
CA SER A 74 0.22 7.62 -6.03
C SER A 74 -0.13 8.80 -6.93
N PHE A 75 -1.43 8.99 -7.15
CA PHE A 75 -2.01 10.06 -7.94
C PHE A 75 -2.85 10.97 -7.05
N HIS A 76 -2.75 12.29 -7.25
CA HIS A 76 -3.44 13.29 -6.47
C HIS A 76 -4.35 14.15 -7.35
N ASP A 77 -5.40 14.73 -6.77
CA ASP A 77 -6.45 15.47 -7.49
C ASP A 77 -5.93 16.71 -8.24
N ASP A 78 -4.83 17.28 -7.75
CA ASP A 78 -4.15 18.44 -8.39
C ASP A 78 -3.31 18.05 -9.61
N GLY A 79 -3.30 16.76 -9.98
CA GLY A 79 -2.45 16.22 -11.05
C GLY A 79 -1.02 15.92 -10.60
N THR A 80 -0.74 15.93 -9.29
CA THR A 80 0.55 15.49 -8.78
C THR A 80 0.64 13.96 -8.82
N VAL A 81 1.76 13.44 -9.31
CA VAL A 81 2.17 12.05 -9.21
C VAL A 81 3.37 11.95 -8.29
N VAL A 82 3.30 11.07 -7.29
CA VAL A 82 4.40 10.83 -6.37
C VAL A 82 4.98 9.44 -6.62
N LEU A 83 6.31 9.37 -6.79
CA LEU A 83 7.08 8.13 -6.86
C LEU A 83 7.77 7.87 -5.53
N TYR A 84 7.67 6.64 -5.06
CA TYR A 84 8.10 6.25 -3.73
C TYR A 84 9.31 5.32 -3.74
N PRO A 85 10.22 5.45 -2.74
CA PRO A 85 11.34 4.55 -2.55
C PRO A 85 10.87 3.20 -1.99
N MET A 86 11.31 2.12 -2.64
CA MET A 86 10.94 0.74 -2.34
C MET A 86 12.06 0.03 -1.58
N PHE A 87 11.67 -0.70 -0.51
CA PHE A 87 12.58 -1.50 0.31
C PHE A 87 13.22 -2.63 -0.50
N ALA A 88 12.39 -3.49 -1.10
CA ALA A 88 12.85 -4.61 -1.91
C ALA A 88 13.38 -4.14 -3.26
N GLU A 89 14.59 -4.57 -3.63
CA GLU A 89 15.26 -4.12 -4.86
C GLU A 89 14.51 -4.55 -6.11
N ASN A 90 13.99 -5.79 -6.12
CA ASN A 90 13.22 -6.30 -7.24
C ASN A 90 11.93 -5.50 -7.50
N ARG A 91 11.36 -4.87 -6.46
CA ARG A 91 10.18 -4.01 -6.58
C ARG A 91 10.48 -2.63 -7.17
N ARG A 92 11.74 -2.17 -7.13
CA ARG A 92 12.14 -0.91 -7.76
C ARG A 92 11.95 -0.95 -9.28
N ALA A 93 12.05 -2.16 -9.88
CA ALA A 93 11.81 -2.38 -11.31
C ALA A 93 10.32 -2.31 -11.70
N GLU A 94 9.37 -2.30 -10.74
CA GLU A 94 7.94 -2.09 -10.99
C GLU A 94 7.62 -0.66 -11.47
N ARG A 95 8.51 0.32 -11.21
CA ARG A 95 8.34 1.73 -11.62
C ARG A 95 8.53 1.90 -13.12
N ARG A 96 7.48 1.64 -13.87
CA ARG A 96 7.47 1.68 -15.34
C ARG A 96 6.93 3.01 -15.84
N ALA A 97 7.71 3.71 -16.67
CA ALA A 97 7.32 4.98 -17.26
C ALA A 97 6.15 4.83 -18.26
N ASP A 98 6.06 3.70 -18.96
CA ASP A 98 4.98 3.42 -19.90
C ASP A 98 3.60 3.31 -19.21
N ILE A 99 3.55 2.90 -17.94
CA ILE A 99 2.32 2.91 -17.13
C ILE A 99 1.81 4.35 -16.96
N LEU A 100 2.71 5.30 -16.65
CA LEU A 100 2.34 6.71 -16.52
C LEU A 100 1.89 7.29 -17.86
N GLN A 101 2.59 6.99 -18.95
CA GLN A 101 2.22 7.40 -20.29
C GLN A 101 0.83 6.83 -20.70
N ARG A 102 0.57 5.57 -20.34
CA ARG A 102 -0.73 4.96 -20.59
C ARG A 102 -1.85 5.71 -19.87
N ILE A 103 -1.65 6.06 -18.60
CA ILE A 103 -2.65 6.80 -17.81
C ILE A 103 -2.88 8.19 -18.40
N GLU A 104 -1.84 8.88 -18.87
CA GLU A 104 -1.97 10.16 -19.57
C GLU A 104 -2.76 10.02 -20.87
N SER A 105 -2.53 8.96 -21.64
CA SER A 105 -3.27 8.70 -22.89
C SER A 105 -4.76 8.41 -22.67
N GLU A 106 -5.14 7.99 -21.47
CA GLU A 106 -6.54 7.79 -21.04
C GLU A 106 -7.17 9.06 -20.44
N GLY A 107 -6.48 10.20 -20.53
CA GLY A 107 -7.00 11.51 -20.14
C GLY A 107 -6.61 11.99 -18.74
N PHE A 108 -5.79 11.25 -18.01
CA PHE A 108 -5.28 11.71 -16.72
C PHE A 108 -4.14 12.72 -16.95
N SER A 109 -4.26 13.93 -16.41
CA SER A 109 -3.26 14.99 -16.61
C SER A 109 -2.21 14.98 -15.50
N ILE A 110 -0.98 14.60 -15.81
CA ILE A 110 0.15 14.70 -14.88
C ILE A 110 0.74 16.12 -14.97
N ARG A 111 0.51 16.94 -13.98
CA ARG A 111 0.98 18.34 -13.90
C ARG A 111 2.29 18.48 -13.15
N ARG A 112 2.53 17.63 -12.16
CA ARG A 112 3.73 17.64 -11.33
C ARG A 112 4.15 16.22 -10.98
N LYS A 113 5.43 15.95 -11.05
CA LYS A 113 6.03 14.70 -10.58
C LYS A 113 6.91 14.99 -9.37
N VAL A 114 6.64 14.32 -8.27
CA VAL A 114 7.47 14.33 -7.06
C VAL A 114 8.17 12.99 -6.97
N ASP A 115 9.47 12.98 -6.82
CA ASP A 115 10.27 11.77 -6.85
C ASP A 115 11.08 11.63 -5.56
N TYR A 116 10.74 10.62 -4.75
CA TYR A 116 11.45 10.28 -3.52
C TYR A 116 12.38 9.07 -3.69
N THR A 117 12.49 8.50 -4.89
CA THR A 117 13.24 7.26 -5.11
C THR A 117 14.73 7.37 -4.76
N GLY A 118 15.31 8.58 -4.80
CA GLY A 118 16.70 8.81 -4.37
C GLY A 118 17.00 8.44 -2.92
N PHE A 119 15.98 8.37 -2.04
CA PHE A 119 16.16 7.94 -0.66
C PHE A 119 16.49 6.45 -0.50
N GLU A 120 16.34 5.66 -1.57
CA GLU A 120 16.79 4.26 -1.61
C GLU A 120 18.31 4.13 -1.38
N GLU A 121 19.09 5.12 -1.82
CA GLU A 121 20.55 5.18 -1.60
C GLU A 121 20.90 5.43 -0.12
N GLU A 122 19.98 6.02 0.63
CA GLU A 122 20.09 6.27 2.07
C GLU A 122 19.48 5.15 2.93
N ASN A 123 18.96 4.07 2.31
CA ASN A 123 18.18 3.01 2.96
C ASN A 123 16.97 3.55 3.73
N ARG A 124 16.30 4.55 3.17
CA ARG A 124 15.09 5.16 3.71
C ARG A 124 13.94 4.95 2.75
N PHE A 125 12.86 4.35 3.25
CA PHE A 125 11.76 3.87 2.43
C PHE A 125 10.43 4.49 2.85
N LEU A 126 9.53 4.64 1.88
CA LEU A 126 8.15 5.05 2.09
C LEU A 126 7.31 4.42 0.98
N GLU A 127 6.73 3.27 1.23
CA GLU A 127 6.06 2.49 0.19
C GLU A 127 4.61 2.95 -0.02
N GLY A 128 4.46 4.14 -0.60
CA GLY A 128 3.21 4.71 -1.10
C GLY A 128 1.99 4.47 -0.22
N THR A 129 0.86 4.15 -0.85
CA THR A 129 -0.38 3.87 -0.12
C THR A 129 -0.50 2.41 0.39
N GLY A 130 0.60 1.65 0.39
CA GLY A 130 0.77 0.49 1.24
C GLY A 130 1.17 0.93 2.65
N GLY A 131 2.21 1.76 2.73
CA GLY A 131 2.74 2.31 3.99
C GLY A 131 1.91 3.46 4.57
N ILE A 132 1.15 4.20 3.75
CA ILE A 132 0.40 5.38 4.16
C ILE A 132 -1.08 5.23 3.81
N ILE A 133 -1.96 5.41 4.76
CA ILE A 133 -3.41 5.55 4.50
C ILE A 133 -3.76 7.03 4.48
N LEU A 134 -4.26 7.52 3.35
CA LEU A 134 -4.56 8.93 3.14
C LEU A 134 -6.06 9.22 3.34
N ASP A 135 -6.40 9.97 4.37
CA ASP A 135 -7.68 10.68 4.43
C ASP A 135 -7.56 11.96 3.60
N ARG A 136 -7.91 11.87 2.33
CA ARG A 136 -7.73 12.96 1.37
C ARG A 136 -8.65 14.15 1.63
N VAL A 137 -9.80 13.92 2.24
CA VAL A 137 -10.79 14.95 2.57
C VAL A 137 -10.31 15.78 3.77
N ASN A 138 -9.92 15.10 4.85
CA ASN A 138 -9.51 15.76 6.09
C ASN A 138 -7.98 16.01 6.15
N ARG A 139 -7.24 15.59 5.13
CA ARG A 139 -5.80 15.82 4.97
C ARG A 139 -4.94 15.18 6.06
N TYR A 140 -5.33 14.00 6.53
CA TYR A 140 -4.51 13.18 7.44
C TYR A 140 -3.84 12.02 6.70
N ALA A 141 -2.63 11.69 7.13
CA ALA A 141 -1.84 10.55 6.64
C ALA A 141 -1.51 9.64 7.82
N TYR A 142 -2.18 8.50 7.90
CA TYR A 142 -1.95 7.49 8.94
C TYR A 142 -0.86 6.54 8.47
N ALA A 143 0.13 6.25 9.33
CA ALA A 143 1.25 5.39 8.96
C ALA A 143 1.81 4.61 10.14
N ALA A 144 1.80 3.29 10.02
CA ALA A 144 2.55 2.39 10.91
C ALA A 144 4.03 2.44 10.54
N LEU A 145 4.86 2.92 11.46
CA LEU A 145 6.31 3.04 11.27
C LEU A 145 6.96 1.67 11.18
N SER A 146 7.80 1.46 10.19
CA SER A 146 8.42 0.17 9.92
C SER A 146 9.68 0.33 9.05
N GLN A 147 10.33 -0.77 8.70
CA GLN A 147 11.42 -0.75 7.72
C GLN A 147 11.01 -0.19 6.34
N ARG A 148 9.70 -0.17 6.01
CA ARG A 148 9.17 0.34 4.74
C ARG A 148 8.48 1.69 4.87
N VAL A 149 8.48 2.28 6.08
CA VAL A 149 7.88 3.58 6.39
C VAL A 149 8.81 4.35 7.32
N ASP A 150 9.70 5.15 6.73
CA ASP A 150 10.61 6.04 7.46
C ASP A 150 9.85 7.29 7.94
N GLU A 151 9.93 7.60 9.24
CA GLU A 151 9.19 8.69 9.86
C GLU A 151 9.56 10.07 9.32
N ALA A 152 10.85 10.33 9.11
CA ALA A 152 11.29 11.63 8.62
C ALA A 152 10.88 11.84 7.15
N LEU A 153 10.88 10.77 6.34
CA LEU A 153 10.40 10.82 4.97
C LEU A 153 8.88 10.96 4.90
N LEU A 154 8.13 10.32 5.81
CA LEU A 154 6.70 10.55 5.99
C LEU A 154 6.42 12.03 6.33
N GLY A 155 7.16 12.61 7.27
CA GLY A 155 7.03 14.02 7.63
C GLY A 155 7.30 14.96 6.44
N ARG A 156 8.31 14.66 5.63
CA ARG A 156 8.60 15.39 4.39
C ARG A 156 7.47 15.26 3.38
N PHE A 157 6.98 14.06 3.11
CA PHE A 157 5.83 13.83 2.25
C PHE A 157 4.60 14.63 2.72
N CYS A 158 4.27 14.54 4.01
CA CYS A 158 3.14 15.24 4.58
C CYS A 158 3.24 16.76 4.40
N LYS A 159 4.42 17.33 4.66
CA LYS A 159 4.68 18.76 4.44
C LYS A 159 4.52 19.16 2.97
N GLU A 160 5.10 18.39 2.04
CA GLU A 160 5.09 18.72 0.61
C GLU A 160 3.73 18.46 -0.07
N GLN A 161 2.95 17.51 0.45
CA GLN A 161 1.62 17.15 -0.07
C GLN A 161 0.46 17.71 0.77
N ASN A 162 0.77 18.55 1.77
CA ASN A 162 -0.20 19.20 2.65
C ASN A 162 -1.10 18.19 3.39
N PHE A 163 -0.48 17.21 4.07
CA PHE A 163 -1.12 16.29 5.00
C PHE A 163 -0.61 16.51 6.43
N ILE A 164 -1.40 16.09 7.39
CA ILE A 164 -1.03 16.02 8.81
C ILE A 164 -0.68 14.55 9.11
N PRO A 165 0.57 14.24 9.53
CA PRO A 165 0.94 12.86 9.84
C PRO A 165 0.29 12.39 11.15
N VAL A 166 -0.15 11.12 11.14
CA VAL A 166 -0.54 10.36 12.33
C VAL A 166 0.29 9.08 12.30
N SER A 167 1.50 9.15 12.85
CA SER A 167 2.42 8.03 12.92
C SER A 167 2.24 7.23 14.21
N PHE A 168 2.40 5.93 14.13
CA PHE A 168 2.27 5.00 15.25
C PHE A 168 3.06 3.73 14.97
N HIS A 169 3.32 2.93 16.01
CA HIS A 169 3.92 1.61 15.89
C HIS A 169 2.83 0.53 15.90
N ALA A 170 2.93 -0.42 14.99
CA ALA A 170 1.97 -1.52 14.92
C ALA A 170 2.68 -2.88 14.84
N TYR A 171 2.08 -3.87 15.49
CA TYR A 171 2.63 -5.21 15.62
C TYR A 171 1.56 -6.26 15.33
N GLN A 172 2.03 -7.47 15.01
CA GLN A 172 1.20 -8.65 14.82
C GLN A 172 1.83 -9.84 15.54
N THR A 173 1.02 -10.81 15.90
CA THR A 173 1.49 -12.03 16.55
C THR A 173 1.77 -13.11 15.53
N VAL A 174 3.03 -13.46 15.34
CA VAL A 174 3.47 -14.55 14.47
C VAL A 174 4.20 -15.60 15.29
N ASN A 175 3.68 -16.82 15.33
CA ASN A 175 4.24 -17.93 16.13
C ASN A 175 4.52 -17.56 17.60
N GLY A 176 3.61 -16.77 18.20
CA GLY A 176 3.71 -16.32 19.60
C GLY A 176 4.69 -15.17 19.83
N GLN A 177 5.25 -14.55 18.80
CA GLN A 177 6.11 -13.38 18.88
C GLN A 177 5.41 -12.14 18.33
N ARG A 178 5.61 -10.98 18.98
CA ARG A 178 5.16 -9.69 18.48
C ARG A 178 6.17 -9.15 17.47
N LEU A 179 5.77 -9.07 16.20
CA LEU A 179 6.61 -8.61 15.10
C LEU A 179 5.98 -7.38 14.46
N PRO A 180 6.79 -6.41 13.99
CA PRO A 180 6.27 -5.19 13.37
C PRO A 180 5.41 -5.49 12.13
N ILE A 181 4.33 -4.75 11.97
CA ILE A 181 3.56 -4.69 10.73
C ILE A 181 4.35 -3.84 9.73
N TYR A 182 4.54 -4.35 8.53
CA TYR A 182 5.37 -3.70 7.50
C TYR A 182 4.64 -2.61 6.71
N HIS A 183 3.33 -2.70 6.57
CA HIS A 183 2.48 -1.76 5.85
C HIS A 183 1.21 -1.43 6.62
N THR A 184 0.79 -0.19 6.60
CA THR A 184 -0.42 0.28 7.28
C THR A 184 -1.69 -0.31 6.68
N ASN A 185 -1.73 -0.52 5.36
CA ASN A 185 -2.91 -1.01 4.65
C ASN A 185 -3.30 -2.46 4.99
N VAL A 186 -2.43 -3.24 5.63
CA VAL A 186 -2.79 -4.60 6.07
C VAL A 186 -3.62 -4.61 7.34
N MET A 187 -3.60 -3.52 8.11
CA MET A 187 -4.30 -3.41 9.39
C MET A 187 -5.35 -2.31 9.45
N MET A 188 -5.40 -1.42 8.44
CA MET A 188 -6.24 -0.23 8.49
C MET A 188 -6.70 0.19 7.09
N CYS A 189 -7.95 0.64 6.99
CA CYS A 189 -8.40 1.44 5.85
C CYS A 189 -9.31 2.58 6.35
N VAL A 190 -9.36 3.66 5.56
CA VAL A 190 -10.19 4.85 5.86
C VAL A 190 -11.10 5.15 4.69
N ALA A 191 -12.40 5.18 4.96
CA ALA A 191 -13.44 5.59 4.04
C ALA A 191 -13.97 7.00 4.38
N THR A 192 -15.03 7.44 3.73
CA THR A 192 -15.63 8.76 3.98
C THR A 192 -16.16 8.88 5.41
N ASP A 193 -16.97 7.90 5.85
CA ASP A 193 -17.73 7.97 7.09
C ASP A 193 -17.24 6.96 8.15
N TYR A 194 -16.33 6.07 7.80
CA TYR A 194 -15.81 5.05 8.71
C TYR A 194 -14.35 4.72 8.46
N ALA A 195 -13.73 4.06 9.44
CA ALA A 195 -12.43 3.43 9.30
C ALA A 195 -12.48 2.02 9.88
N VAL A 196 -11.89 1.06 9.17
CA VAL A 196 -11.66 -0.29 9.71
C VAL A 196 -10.23 -0.34 10.24
N VAL A 197 -10.04 -0.74 11.49
CA VAL A 197 -8.72 -0.69 12.15
C VAL A 197 -8.55 -1.90 13.07
N CYS A 198 -7.42 -2.58 12.98
CA CYS A 198 -6.98 -3.54 13.99
C CYS A 198 -6.31 -2.78 15.14
N LEU A 199 -7.09 -2.35 16.12
CA LEU A 199 -6.59 -1.58 17.26
C LEU A 199 -5.67 -2.40 18.18
N ASP A 200 -5.84 -3.71 18.23
CA ASP A 200 -5.00 -4.63 19.01
C ASP A 200 -3.57 -4.71 18.48
N SER A 201 -3.35 -4.26 17.24
CA SER A 201 -2.02 -4.16 16.64
C SER A 201 -1.22 -2.96 17.14
N ILE A 202 -1.86 -1.94 17.72
CA ILE A 202 -1.17 -0.76 18.26
C ILE A 202 -0.98 -0.96 19.77
N ASP A 203 0.22 -1.42 20.16
CA ASP A 203 0.49 -1.82 21.56
C ASP A 203 0.59 -0.59 22.49
N ASP A 204 1.14 0.52 22.01
CA ASP A 204 1.20 1.77 22.77
C ASP A 204 -0.18 2.40 22.89
N VAL A 205 -0.60 2.64 24.14
CA VAL A 205 -1.94 3.17 24.46
C VAL A 205 -2.10 4.61 23.99
N GLU A 206 -1.06 5.43 24.07
CA GLU A 206 -1.13 6.84 23.69
C GLU A 206 -1.22 6.96 22.17
N GLU A 207 -0.41 6.19 21.41
CA GLU A 207 -0.49 6.14 19.94
C GLU A 207 -1.87 5.62 19.48
N ARG A 208 -2.40 4.58 20.12
CA ARG A 208 -3.73 4.03 19.81
C ARG A 208 -4.85 5.04 20.08
N GLU A 209 -4.79 5.73 21.22
CA GLU A 209 -5.75 6.78 21.54
C GLU A 209 -5.66 7.97 20.58
N GLN A 210 -4.46 8.36 20.15
CA GLN A 210 -4.25 9.40 19.15
C GLN A 210 -4.91 9.03 17.82
N VAL A 211 -4.69 7.81 17.31
CA VAL A 211 -5.34 7.31 16.08
C VAL A 211 -6.86 7.36 16.22
N CYS A 212 -7.41 6.84 17.31
CA CYS A 212 -8.85 6.85 17.57
C CYS A 212 -9.40 8.28 17.68
N HIS A 213 -8.66 9.18 18.34
CA HIS A 213 -9.06 10.58 18.51
C HIS A 213 -9.19 11.28 17.16
N VAL A 214 -8.18 11.17 16.29
CA VAL A 214 -8.18 11.81 14.96
C VAL A 214 -9.28 11.24 14.07
N LEU A 215 -9.52 9.93 14.08
CA LEU A 215 -10.60 9.31 13.33
C LEU A 215 -11.96 9.85 13.76
N ARG A 216 -12.22 9.92 15.07
CA ARG A 216 -13.49 10.48 15.60
C ARG A 216 -13.63 11.98 15.33
N GLN A 217 -12.55 12.74 15.48
CA GLN A 217 -12.54 14.18 15.20
C GLN A 217 -12.88 14.48 13.74
N THR A 218 -12.52 13.58 12.82
CA THR A 218 -12.84 13.68 11.40
C THR A 218 -14.19 13.05 11.03
N GLY A 219 -15.02 12.74 12.03
CA GLY A 219 -16.39 12.24 11.86
C GLY A 219 -16.51 10.77 11.45
N LYS A 220 -15.46 9.97 11.65
CA LYS A 220 -15.46 8.56 11.24
C LYS A 220 -15.96 7.63 12.35
N GLU A 221 -16.82 6.71 11.99
CA GLU A 221 -17.12 5.53 12.81
C GLU A 221 -15.90 4.59 12.77
N ILE A 222 -15.47 4.11 13.94
CA ILE A 222 -14.38 3.15 14.05
C ILE A 222 -14.94 1.74 14.11
N ILE A 223 -14.66 0.94 13.10
CA ILE A 223 -14.95 -0.49 13.05
C ILE A 223 -13.66 -1.20 13.47
N ALA A 224 -13.60 -1.58 14.75
CA ALA A 224 -12.48 -2.33 15.27
C ALA A 224 -12.55 -3.79 14.81
N ILE A 225 -11.43 -4.31 14.30
CA ILE A 225 -11.25 -5.73 13.97
C ILE A 225 -10.15 -6.33 14.84
N SER A 226 -10.23 -7.64 15.07
CA SER A 226 -9.18 -8.39 15.78
C SER A 226 -8.00 -8.74 14.87
N GLU A 227 -6.86 -9.13 15.47
CA GLU A 227 -5.74 -9.69 14.69
C GLU A 227 -6.16 -10.93 13.89
N GLU A 228 -7.04 -11.78 14.44
CA GLU A 228 -7.57 -12.94 13.71
C GLU A 228 -8.33 -12.53 12.45
N GLN A 229 -9.19 -11.50 12.55
CA GLN A 229 -9.92 -10.97 11.40
C GLN A 229 -9.00 -10.28 10.38
N MET A 230 -7.91 -9.68 10.82
CA MET A 230 -6.91 -9.06 9.94
C MET A 230 -6.18 -10.11 9.07
N HIS A 231 -6.06 -11.36 9.55
CA HIS A 231 -5.38 -12.46 8.85
C HIS A 231 -6.32 -13.28 7.95
N HIS A 232 -7.62 -13.03 7.97
CA HIS A 232 -8.67 -13.73 7.20
C HIS A 232 -9.40 -12.80 6.22
#